data_b2bd02a7e7767fc98be8800bf19f6591
#
_entry.id   b2bd02a7e7767fc98be8800bf19f6591
#
_cell.length_a   1.000
_cell.length_b   1.000
_cell.length_c   1.000
_cell.angle_alpha   90.00
_cell.angle_beta   90.00
_cell.angle_gamma   90.00
#
_symmetry.space_group_name_H-M   'P 1'
#
loop_
_entity.id
_entity.type
_entity.pdbx_description
1 polymer ?
#
loop_
_entity_poly.entity_id
_entity_poly.type
_entity_poly.pdbx_seq_one_letter_code
_entity_poly.pdbx_strand_id
1 'polypeptide(L)'
;MTTIQLNARIEGISKPNFWNNIHFHPTDAVEDLWGHEILEKLRDGSARYIRLYTMFEDVVTRNEDGTLQFDFSEQDKRFDYMVAAGYKLLLCFNFMSVAMAKSPNELSGQRYKDKRFCRSNPADYHEWEQLCHAQAQHLIDRYGLETVSQWLFHCWNEPDLGFWIYPEFFFELPPEKQEYKITEYCKLYDYFETGIHRASPKLRVGGPSCGHYKVFVDKVLEHVTKGTNYVTGKVGTRIDFVSMHCYSSIPQDVNDPLRFKICPESIVNQYKVYRGLMEKHGLGELPAVIDEWAAAAEGYLGIKEYPRFQFRESEYYAAFYFKLIDLMAQLPIPPERMMICLSGQDHNSVDFDGHRTFFTARGWAKPIRSAFQLAAKLGETCLPLEGTDALPQNLGAFATRTENGDIQIALYNHVSDFGQSGDSLPVTVKIDNLPASFTVERYRIDELFSNPFTAWSRLGSPSTPTVWERELISRHARLEKPRPDELGSHKLTAETLLTPNSVEMIVIHSLAD
;
A
#
# COMPACT_ATOMS: atom_id res chain seq x y z
N MET A 1 -17.33 -15.55 27.65
CA MET A 1 -16.40 -16.12 26.65
C MET A 1 -17.08 -15.98 25.29
N THR A 2 -16.45 -15.26 24.39
CA THR A 2 -17.03 -14.99 23.06
C THR A 2 -16.86 -16.23 22.18
N THR A 3 -17.94 -16.67 21.53
CA THR A 3 -17.91 -17.84 20.63
C THR A 3 -18.20 -17.40 19.20
N ILE A 4 -17.33 -17.78 18.27
CA ILE A 4 -17.46 -17.58 16.83
C ILE A 4 -17.65 -18.94 16.19
N GLN A 5 -18.58 -19.05 15.23
CA GLN A 5 -18.87 -20.32 14.56
C GLN A 5 -18.74 -20.20 13.04
N LEU A 6 -18.23 -21.25 12.42
CA LEU A 6 -18.09 -21.39 10.97
C LEU A 6 -18.60 -22.75 10.52
N ASN A 7 -19.46 -22.77 9.53
CA ASN A 7 -19.74 -23.98 8.76
C ASN A 7 -18.75 -24.06 7.57
N ALA A 8 -17.85 -25.04 7.59
CA ALA A 8 -16.82 -25.17 6.57
C ALA A 8 -17.35 -25.44 5.14
N ARG A 9 -18.63 -25.81 4.99
CA ARG A 9 -19.27 -26.04 3.67
C ARG A 9 -20.12 -24.87 3.19
N ILE A 10 -20.14 -23.75 3.92
CA ILE A 10 -20.94 -22.59 3.53
C ILE A 10 -20.39 -21.97 2.24
N GLU A 11 -21.29 -21.52 1.39
CA GLU A 11 -20.89 -20.72 0.23
C GLU A 11 -20.38 -19.35 0.69
N GLY A 12 -19.31 -18.90 0.09
CA GLY A 12 -18.69 -17.59 0.38
C GLY A 12 -18.91 -16.60 -0.76
N ILE A 13 -18.49 -15.35 -0.50
CA ILE A 13 -18.53 -14.27 -1.48
C ILE A 13 -17.11 -14.04 -1.98
N SER A 14 -16.93 -14.05 -3.31
CA SER A 14 -15.63 -13.72 -3.89
C SER A 14 -15.27 -12.26 -3.59
N LYS A 15 -14.09 -12.07 -3.03
CA LYS A 15 -13.48 -10.78 -2.75
C LYS A 15 -12.03 -10.85 -3.24
N PRO A 16 -11.69 -10.19 -4.36
CA PRO A 16 -10.31 -10.18 -4.86
C PRO A 16 -9.34 -9.69 -3.79
N ASN A 17 -8.13 -10.25 -3.77
CA ASN A 17 -7.09 -9.81 -2.86
C ASN A 17 -6.66 -8.38 -3.21
N PHE A 18 -7.13 -7.41 -2.42
CA PHE A 18 -6.79 -6.00 -2.54
C PHE A 18 -5.69 -5.57 -1.57
N TRP A 19 -5.31 -6.39 -0.59
CA TRP A 19 -4.50 -6.00 0.57
C TRP A 19 -2.99 -6.20 0.38
N ASN A 20 -2.53 -7.22 -0.33
CA ASN A 20 -1.12 -7.57 -0.42
C ASN A 20 -0.37 -6.83 -1.55
N ASN A 21 -0.30 -5.51 -1.46
CA ASN A 21 0.42 -4.69 -2.42
C ASN A 21 1.24 -3.62 -1.70
N ILE A 22 2.35 -3.21 -2.28
CA ILE A 22 3.30 -2.29 -1.66
C ILE A 22 3.59 -1.09 -2.56
N HIS A 23 3.80 0.06 -1.96
CA HIS A 23 4.48 1.18 -2.57
C HIS A 23 5.89 1.25 -1.96
N PHE A 24 6.89 1.17 -2.80
CA PHE A 24 8.29 1.16 -2.42
C PHE A 24 9.07 2.11 -3.31
N HIS A 25 10.02 2.83 -2.75
CA HIS A 25 10.89 3.70 -3.52
C HIS A 25 11.93 2.81 -4.23
N PRO A 26 11.85 2.65 -5.56
CA PRO A 26 12.61 1.60 -6.25
C PRO A 26 14.10 1.82 -6.22
N THR A 27 14.47 3.05 -6.10
CA THR A 27 15.82 3.53 -6.23
C THR A 27 16.68 3.18 -5.02
N ASP A 28 16.08 3.13 -3.83
CA ASP A 28 16.78 2.76 -2.60
C ASP A 28 17.14 1.27 -2.57
N ALA A 29 16.44 0.48 -3.38
CA ALA A 29 16.48 -0.96 -3.29
C ALA A 29 17.39 -1.63 -4.32
N VAL A 30 17.63 -1.01 -5.47
CA VAL A 30 18.33 -1.69 -6.58
C VAL A 30 19.78 -1.27 -6.71
N GLU A 31 20.17 -0.15 -6.10
CA GLU A 31 21.49 0.45 -6.34
C GLU A 31 22.50 0.21 -5.22
N ASP A 32 22.09 -0.34 -4.07
CA ASP A 32 23.01 -0.72 -3.03
C ASP A 32 22.78 -2.14 -2.50
N LEU A 33 23.78 -2.71 -1.85
CA LEU A 33 23.74 -4.08 -1.33
C LEU A 33 22.64 -4.27 -0.29
N TRP A 34 22.38 -3.26 0.53
CA TRP A 34 21.35 -3.33 1.55
C TRP A 34 19.94 -3.36 0.94
N GLY A 35 19.70 -2.55 -0.09
CA GLY A 35 18.44 -2.59 -0.83
C GLY A 35 18.19 -3.93 -1.48
N HIS A 36 19.22 -4.56 -2.07
CA HIS A 36 19.13 -5.93 -2.59
C HIS A 36 18.72 -6.94 -1.52
N GLU A 37 19.30 -6.88 -0.32
CA GLU A 37 18.94 -7.78 0.78
C GLU A 37 17.46 -7.61 1.20
N ILE A 38 16.94 -6.39 1.20
CA ILE A 38 15.53 -6.11 1.50
C ILE A 38 14.62 -6.67 0.41
N LEU A 39 14.96 -6.46 -0.85
CA LEU A 39 14.19 -7.01 -1.97
C LEU A 39 14.16 -8.53 -1.98
N GLU A 40 15.27 -9.18 -1.68
CA GLU A 40 15.30 -10.64 -1.53
C GLU A 40 14.35 -11.13 -0.42
N LYS A 41 14.26 -10.42 0.71
CA LYS A 41 13.29 -10.73 1.77
C LYS A 41 11.83 -10.47 1.37
N LEU A 42 11.59 -9.65 0.36
CA LEU A 42 10.25 -9.40 -0.19
C LEU A 42 9.84 -10.40 -1.28
N ARG A 43 10.76 -11.22 -1.80
CA ARG A 43 10.51 -12.23 -2.85
C ARG A 43 9.82 -13.51 -2.36
N ASP A 44 9.18 -13.49 -1.21
CA ASP A 44 8.47 -14.63 -0.64
C ASP A 44 7.03 -14.82 -1.19
N GLY A 45 6.66 -14.06 -2.21
CA GLY A 45 5.32 -14.12 -2.81
C GLY A 45 4.22 -13.45 -2.00
N SER A 46 4.55 -12.78 -0.89
CA SER A 46 3.56 -12.13 -0.03
C SER A 46 2.97 -10.84 -0.62
N ALA A 47 3.60 -10.25 -1.65
CA ALA A 47 3.08 -9.09 -2.36
C ALA A 47 2.83 -9.41 -3.84
N ARG A 48 1.76 -8.82 -4.41
CA ARG A 48 1.36 -9.04 -5.82
C ARG A 48 1.71 -7.86 -6.71
N TYR A 49 1.45 -6.65 -6.25
CA TYR A 49 1.77 -5.41 -6.98
C TYR A 49 2.77 -4.58 -6.21
N ILE A 50 3.63 -3.90 -6.96
CA ILE A 50 4.51 -2.87 -6.43
C ILE A 50 4.27 -1.56 -7.20
N ARG A 51 4.04 -0.47 -6.47
CA ARG A 51 3.96 0.88 -7.03
C ARG A 51 5.32 1.52 -7.04
N LEU A 52 5.71 2.03 -8.21
CA LEU A 52 7.02 2.61 -8.47
C LEU A 52 6.90 3.94 -9.22
N TYR A 53 7.84 4.82 -9.00
CA TYR A 53 8.03 6.05 -9.79
C TYR A 53 8.85 5.75 -11.05
N THR A 54 8.51 6.39 -12.17
CA THR A 54 9.28 6.24 -13.42
C THR A 54 10.61 6.98 -13.40
N MET A 55 10.75 8.06 -12.59
CA MET A 55 11.99 8.80 -12.44
C MET A 55 12.54 9.33 -13.78
N PHE A 56 11.75 10.12 -14.49
CA PHE A 56 12.08 10.58 -15.85
C PHE A 56 13.35 11.45 -15.97
N GLU A 57 13.88 11.96 -14.86
CA GLU A 57 15.18 12.61 -14.84
C GLU A 57 16.33 11.66 -15.24
N ASP A 58 16.15 10.35 -15.06
CA ASP A 58 17.10 9.33 -15.47
C ASP A 58 16.95 8.92 -16.95
N VAL A 59 15.86 9.33 -17.60
CA VAL A 59 15.45 8.83 -18.94
C VAL A 59 15.66 9.86 -20.02
N VAL A 60 15.39 11.14 -19.74
CA VAL A 60 15.23 12.16 -20.77
C VAL A 60 16.45 13.05 -20.85
N THR A 61 17.01 13.17 -22.04
CA THR A 61 18.03 14.18 -22.37
C THR A 61 17.59 15.00 -23.56
N ARG A 62 18.06 16.24 -23.67
CA ARG A 62 17.84 17.11 -24.84
C ARG A 62 19.15 17.29 -25.58
N ASN A 63 19.13 16.97 -26.87
CA ASN A 63 20.26 17.12 -27.78
C ASN A 63 20.52 18.61 -28.09
N GLU A 64 21.70 18.90 -28.68
CA GLU A 64 22.05 20.27 -29.09
C GLU A 64 21.12 20.84 -30.16
N ASP A 65 20.52 20.00 -30.99
CA ASP A 65 19.51 20.39 -32.00
C ASP A 65 18.11 20.61 -31.44
N GLY A 66 17.93 20.42 -30.10
CA GLY A 66 16.67 20.59 -29.41
C GLY A 66 15.77 19.35 -29.38
N THR A 67 16.13 18.26 -30.04
CA THR A 67 15.37 17.00 -29.99
C THR A 67 15.56 16.27 -28.67
N LEU A 68 14.52 15.52 -28.24
CA LEU A 68 14.60 14.66 -27.06
C LEU A 68 15.17 13.29 -27.42
N GLN A 69 15.96 12.77 -26.52
CA GLN A 69 16.43 11.39 -26.52
C GLN A 69 15.96 10.71 -25.23
N PHE A 70 15.50 9.46 -25.36
CA PHE A 70 15.04 8.64 -24.24
C PHE A 70 15.97 7.43 -24.07
N ASP A 71 16.56 7.30 -22.90
CA ASP A 71 17.37 6.14 -22.48
C ASP A 71 16.73 5.50 -21.24
N PHE A 72 16.17 4.31 -21.39
CA PHE A 72 15.49 3.59 -20.33
C PHE A 72 16.42 2.66 -19.52
N SER A 73 17.72 2.65 -19.81
CA SER A 73 18.67 1.66 -19.25
C SER A 73 18.71 1.64 -17.71
N GLU A 74 18.61 2.80 -17.05
CA GLU A 74 18.58 2.87 -15.59
C GLU A 74 17.23 2.41 -15.01
N GLN A 75 16.12 2.71 -15.68
CA GLN A 75 14.81 2.19 -15.29
C GLN A 75 14.73 0.66 -15.45
N ASP A 76 15.30 0.13 -16.54
CA ASP A 76 15.30 -1.29 -16.85
C ASP A 76 15.92 -2.11 -15.72
N LYS A 77 17.02 -1.66 -15.14
CA LYS A 77 17.66 -2.33 -13.99
C LYS A 77 16.67 -2.50 -12.83
N ARG A 78 15.86 -1.47 -12.55
CA ARG A 78 14.86 -1.46 -11.48
C ARG A 78 13.67 -2.36 -11.81
N PHE A 79 13.12 -2.20 -13.00
CA PHE A 79 11.90 -2.91 -13.40
C PHE A 79 12.19 -4.40 -13.66
N ASP A 80 13.30 -4.74 -14.28
CA ASP A 80 13.73 -6.15 -14.47
C ASP A 80 13.79 -6.90 -13.15
N TYR A 81 14.36 -6.26 -12.13
CA TYR A 81 14.46 -6.87 -10.81
C TYR A 81 13.07 -7.17 -10.22
N MET A 82 12.14 -6.20 -10.31
CA MET A 82 10.80 -6.34 -9.79
C MET A 82 9.98 -7.37 -10.58
N VAL A 83 10.07 -7.35 -11.90
CA VAL A 83 9.39 -8.32 -12.78
C VAL A 83 9.92 -9.73 -12.56
N ALA A 84 11.25 -9.90 -12.46
CA ALA A 84 11.88 -11.18 -12.14
C ALA A 84 11.50 -11.70 -10.75
N ALA A 85 11.18 -10.81 -9.81
CA ALA A 85 10.65 -11.17 -8.50
C ALA A 85 9.16 -11.56 -8.52
N GLY A 86 8.49 -11.46 -9.67
CA GLY A 86 7.07 -11.84 -9.85
C GLY A 86 6.07 -10.72 -9.60
N TYR A 87 6.52 -9.47 -9.38
CA TYR A 87 5.62 -8.35 -9.17
C TYR A 87 4.95 -7.89 -10.47
N LYS A 88 3.68 -7.49 -10.36
CA LYS A 88 3.01 -6.62 -11.32
C LYS A 88 3.24 -5.16 -10.92
N LEU A 89 3.46 -4.30 -11.91
CA LEU A 89 3.82 -2.92 -11.63
C LEU A 89 2.59 -2.00 -11.64
N LEU A 90 2.54 -1.06 -10.70
CA LEU A 90 1.75 0.16 -10.80
C LEU A 90 2.75 1.29 -10.99
N LEU A 91 2.80 1.85 -12.19
CA LEU A 91 3.77 2.87 -12.57
C LEU A 91 3.18 4.27 -12.43
N CYS A 92 3.80 5.07 -11.58
CA CYS A 92 3.53 6.48 -11.44
C CYS A 92 4.41 7.28 -12.41
N PHE A 93 3.81 7.91 -13.41
CA PHE A 93 4.49 8.71 -14.41
C PHE A 93 4.84 10.08 -13.82
N ASN A 94 5.99 10.16 -13.20
CA ASN A 94 6.56 11.32 -12.51
C ASN A 94 8.08 11.11 -12.28
N PHE A 95 8.83 12.09 -11.88
CA PHE A 95 8.56 13.53 -11.92
C PHE A 95 9.00 14.07 -13.27
N MET A 96 8.73 15.38 -13.57
CA MET A 96 9.17 15.97 -14.83
C MET A 96 10.70 15.98 -14.92
N SER A 97 11.26 15.60 -16.08
CA SER A 97 12.66 15.84 -16.35
C SER A 97 12.93 17.34 -16.53
N VAL A 98 14.03 17.84 -15.99
CA VAL A 98 14.45 19.24 -16.20
C VAL A 98 14.64 19.55 -17.68
N ALA A 99 14.99 18.56 -18.50
CA ALA A 99 15.13 18.70 -19.96
C ALA A 99 13.82 19.03 -20.68
N MET A 100 12.65 18.72 -20.07
CA MET A 100 11.33 18.96 -20.62
C MET A 100 10.54 20.03 -19.85
N ALA A 101 11.02 20.42 -18.67
CA ALA A 101 10.29 21.27 -17.74
C ALA A 101 10.11 22.70 -18.28
N LYS A 102 8.90 23.26 -18.12
CA LYS A 102 8.61 24.68 -18.34
C LYS A 102 9.42 25.57 -17.40
N SER A 103 9.57 25.11 -16.16
CA SER A 103 10.31 25.78 -15.09
C SER A 103 11.34 24.82 -14.48
N PRO A 104 12.51 24.59 -15.10
CA PRO A 104 13.47 23.56 -14.69
C PRO A 104 14.07 23.78 -13.29
N ASN A 105 13.97 24.98 -12.75
CA ASN A 105 14.46 25.33 -11.41
C ASN A 105 13.40 25.10 -10.30
N GLU A 106 12.18 24.75 -10.65
CA GLU A 106 11.11 24.41 -9.72
C GLU A 106 11.28 22.98 -9.17
N LEU A 107 12.23 22.84 -8.24
CA LEU A 107 12.58 21.57 -7.62
C LEU A 107 11.85 21.38 -6.29
N SER A 108 11.40 20.15 -6.03
CA SER A 108 10.80 19.79 -4.74
C SER A 108 11.87 19.76 -3.62
N GLY A 109 11.43 19.80 -2.36
CA GLY A 109 12.31 19.59 -1.21
C GLY A 109 12.79 18.15 -1.08
N GLN A 110 12.08 17.20 -1.67
CA GLN A 110 12.46 15.79 -1.68
C GLN A 110 13.65 15.55 -2.61
N ARG A 111 14.48 14.60 -2.21
CA ARG A 111 15.63 14.17 -2.97
C ARG A 111 15.59 12.66 -3.13
N TYR A 112 16.09 12.23 -4.27
CA TYR A 112 16.53 10.88 -4.46
C TYR A 112 18.05 10.91 -4.69
N LYS A 113 18.81 10.40 -3.73
CA LYS A 113 20.27 10.59 -3.67
C LYS A 113 20.63 12.07 -3.80
N ASP A 114 21.35 12.45 -4.82
CA ASP A 114 21.74 13.82 -5.17
C ASP A 114 20.73 14.54 -6.07
N LYS A 115 19.76 13.83 -6.65
CA LYS A 115 18.76 14.38 -7.57
C LYS A 115 17.54 14.91 -6.82
N ARG A 116 17.06 16.08 -7.24
CA ARG A 116 15.80 16.66 -6.81
C ARG A 116 14.72 16.42 -7.84
N PHE A 117 13.52 16.20 -7.39
CA PHE A 117 12.36 16.03 -8.27
C PHE A 117 11.87 17.38 -8.81
N CYS A 118 11.79 17.51 -10.14
CA CYS A 118 11.22 18.69 -10.77
C CYS A 118 9.68 18.59 -10.74
N ARG A 119 9.04 19.60 -10.13
CA ARG A 119 7.58 19.68 -9.99
C ARG A 119 6.88 20.47 -11.09
N SER A 120 7.61 20.93 -12.10
CA SER A 120 7.08 21.73 -13.21
C SER A 120 6.17 20.91 -14.11
N ASN A 121 5.23 21.59 -14.76
CA ASN A 121 4.59 21.07 -15.97
C ASN A 121 5.59 21.05 -17.14
N PRO A 122 5.29 20.28 -18.23
CA PRO A 122 6.14 20.28 -19.41
C PRO A 122 6.12 21.66 -20.12
N ALA A 123 7.20 22.00 -20.78
CA ALA A 123 7.24 23.17 -21.66
C ALA A 123 6.37 22.97 -22.92
N ASP A 124 6.39 21.74 -23.43
CA ASP A 124 5.55 21.26 -24.53
C ASP A 124 4.84 19.95 -24.15
N TYR A 125 3.52 19.95 -24.17
CA TYR A 125 2.71 18.78 -23.83
C TYR A 125 2.79 17.66 -24.90
N HIS A 126 3.14 17.97 -26.14
CA HIS A 126 3.38 16.93 -27.16
C HIS A 126 4.67 16.15 -26.87
N GLU A 127 5.70 16.81 -26.34
CA GLU A 127 6.89 16.09 -25.87
C GLU A 127 6.56 15.14 -24.70
N TRP A 128 5.67 15.57 -23.80
CA TRP A 128 5.17 14.71 -22.71
C TRP A 128 4.41 13.49 -23.25
N GLU A 129 3.52 13.69 -24.24
CA GLU A 129 2.83 12.59 -24.94
C GLU A 129 3.83 11.62 -25.58
N GLN A 130 4.86 12.14 -26.26
CA GLN A 130 5.88 11.33 -26.90
C GLN A 130 6.66 10.48 -25.87
N LEU A 131 7.02 11.05 -24.72
CA LEU A 131 7.66 10.32 -23.63
C LEU A 131 6.74 9.22 -23.09
N CYS A 132 5.47 9.54 -22.82
CA CYS A 132 4.50 8.55 -22.34
C CYS A 132 4.32 7.40 -23.33
N HIS A 133 4.25 7.69 -24.64
CA HIS A 133 4.20 6.68 -25.68
C HIS A 133 5.46 5.84 -25.72
N ALA A 134 6.64 6.47 -25.76
CA ALA A 134 7.92 5.78 -25.81
C ALA A 134 8.13 4.87 -24.59
N GLN A 135 7.77 5.34 -23.39
CA GLN A 135 7.82 4.52 -22.17
C GLN A 135 6.91 3.30 -22.27
N ALA A 136 5.66 3.48 -22.67
CA ALA A 136 4.71 2.37 -22.78
C ALA A 136 5.13 1.36 -23.85
N GLN A 137 5.60 1.84 -25.02
CA GLN A 137 6.09 0.99 -26.11
C GLN A 137 7.34 0.20 -25.68
N HIS A 138 8.30 0.87 -25.02
CA HIS A 138 9.51 0.22 -24.51
C HIS A 138 9.16 -0.92 -23.52
N LEU A 139 8.22 -0.70 -22.61
CA LEU A 139 7.77 -1.74 -21.68
C LEU A 139 7.10 -2.91 -22.41
N ILE A 140 6.28 -2.65 -23.43
CA ILE A 140 5.66 -3.70 -24.25
C ILE A 140 6.73 -4.50 -25.00
N ASP A 141 7.70 -3.83 -25.61
CA ASP A 141 8.78 -4.47 -26.37
C ASP A 141 9.67 -5.34 -25.47
N ARG A 142 9.89 -4.91 -24.22
CA ARG A 142 10.73 -5.61 -23.26
C ARG A 142 10.04 -6.77 -22.54
N TYR A 143 8.81 -6.59 -22.08
CA TYR A 143 8.11 -7.56 -21.20
C TYR A 143 6.93 -8.26 -21.88
N GLY A 144 6.57 -7.85 -23.08
CA GLY A 144 5.42 -8.36 -23.82
C GLY A 144 4.09 -7.73 -23.40
N LEU A 145 3.20 -7.53 -24.38
CA LEU A 145 1.89 -6.88 -24.15
C LEU A 145 1.03 -7.65 -23.15
N GLU A 146 1.07 -8.97 -23.13
CA GLU A 146 0.31 -9.79 -22.19
C GLU A 146 0.67 -9.48 -20.74
N THR A 147 1.96 -9.35 -20.45
CA THR A 147 2.46 -8.98 -19.12
C THR A 147 2.09 -7.54 -18.77
N VAL A 148 2.41 -6.60 -19.67
CA VAL A 148 2.25 -5.15 -19.41
C VAL A 148 0.77 -4.75 -19.31
N SER A 149 -0.14 -5.44 -20.00
CA SER A 149 -1.58 -5.19 -19.89
C SER A 149 -2.19 -5.53 -18.52
N GLN A 150 -1.46 -6.27 -17.67
CA GLN A 150 -1.85 -6.54 -16.29
C GLN A 150 -1.37 -5.45 -15.32
N TRP A 151 -0.55 -4.51 -15.77
CA TRP A 151 -0.04 -3.42 -14.97
C TRP A 151 -1.00 -2.24 -14.94
N LEU A 152 -0.73 -1.29 -14.05
CA LEU A 152 -1.50 -0.06 -13.90
C LEU A 152 -0.59 1.14 -14.15
N PHE A 153 -1.10 2.15 -14.86
CA PHE A 153 -0.39 3.37 -15.19
C PHE A 153 -1.15 4.56 -14.65
N HIS A 154 -0.54 5.39 -13.82
CA HIS A 154 -1.20 6.62 -13.37
C HIS A 154 -0.33 7.86 -13.55
N CYS A 155 -1.01 8.96 -13.79
CA CYS A 155 -0.41 10.24 -14.04
C CYS A 155 -0.11 10.96 -12.74
N TRP A 156 1.17 11.24 -12.48
CA TRP A 156 1.69 12.04 -11.38
C TRP A 156 1.48 11.46 -9.98
N ASN A 157 2.12 12.09 -8.97
CA ASN A 157 1.98 11.80 -7.55
C ASN A 157 1.61 13.06 -6.79
N GLU A 158 0.54 13.01 -6.01
CA GLU A 158 0.05 14.09 -5.14
C GLU A 158 0.05 15.48 -5.81
N PRO A 159 -0.64 15.63 -6.96
CA PRO A 159 -0.66 16.90 -7.66
C PRO A 159 -1.37 18.01 -6.86
N ASP A 160 -2.14 17.65 -5.84
CA ASP A 160 -2.82 18.56 -4.92
C ASP A 160 -1.90 19.06 -3.78
N LEU A 161 -0.72 18.49 -3.61
CA LEU A 161 0.28 18.92 -2.63
C LEU A 161 1.42 19.72 -3.30
N GLY A 162 2.50 19.96 -2.56
CA GLY A 162 3.66 20.72 -3.02
C GLY A 162 4.56 20.01 -4.05
N PHE A 163 4.10 18.91 -4.62
CA PHE A 163 4.83 18.10 -5.61
C PHE A 163 4.48 18.41 -7.07
N TRP A 164 3.56 19.33 -7.31
CA TRP A 164 3.10 19.74 -8.64
C TRP A 164 2.99 21.26 -8.75
N ILE A 165 3.68 21.87 -9.69
CA ILE A 165 3.72 23.29 -10.07
C ILE A 165 4.13 24.23 -8.92
N TYR A 166 3.37 24.30 -7.83
CA TYR A 166 3.61 25.17 -6.68
C TYR A 166 4.07 24.37 -5.46
N PRO A 167 4.95 24.94 -4.60
CA PRO A 167 5.39 24.28 -3.37
C PRO A 167 4.34 24.29 -2.26
N GLU A 168 3.37 25.21 -2.32
CA GLU A 168 2.29 25.34 -1.36
C GLU A 168 1.24 24.26 -1.56
N PHE A 169 0.55 23.89 -0.50
CA PHE A 169 -0.59 22.98 -0.58
C PHE A 169 -1.77 23.65 -1.26
N PHE A 170 -2.63 22.86 -1.89
CA PHE A 170 -3.71 23.35 -2.74
C PHE A 170 -4.60 24.40 -2.07
N PHE A 171 -4.98 24.21 -0.79
CA PHE A 171 -5.85 25.16 -0.07
C PHE A 171 -5.16 26.48 0.31
N GLU A 172 -3.83 26.51 0.33
CA GLU A 172 -3.03 27.72 0.63
C GLU A 172 -2.91 28.63 -0.59
N LEU A 173 -3.21 28.08 -1.77
CA LEU A 173 -3.15 28.83 -3.03
C LEU A 173 -4.37 29.74 -3.20
N PRO A 174 -4.22 30.93 -3.77
CA PRO A 174 -5.36 31.75 -4.19
C PRO A 174 -6.15 31.05 -5.33
N PRO A 175 -7.46 31.35 -5.49
CA PRO A 175 -8.36 30.65 -6.41
C PRO A 175 -7.83 30.52 -7.84
N GLU A 176 -7.22 31.56 -8.39
CA GLU A 176 -6.66 31.56 -9.75
C GLU A 176 -5.49 30.58 -9.90
N LYS A 177 -4.67 30.40 -8.86
CA LYS A 177 -3.60 29.39 -8.86
C LYS A 177 -4.14 27.97 -8.66
N GLN A 178 -5.21 27.82 -7.86
CA GLN A 178 -5.89 26.54 -7.73
C GLN A 178 -6.47 26.09 -9.07
N GLU A 179 -7.18 26.96 -9.76
CA GLU A 179 -7.74 26.69 -11.09
C GLU A 179 -6.65 26.37 -12.12
N TYR A 180 -5.57 27.14 -12.14
CA TYR A 180 -4.42 26.88 -13.01
C TYR A 180 -3.82 25.50 -12.74
N LYS A 181 -3.62 25.15 -11.48
CA LYS A 181 -3.04 23.86 -11.06
C LYS A 181 -3.90 22.68 -11.53
N ILE A 182 -5.23 22.76 -11.39
CA ILE A 182 -6.18 21.76 -11.88
C ILE A 182 -6.15 21.67 -13.42
N THR A 183 -6.21 22.82 -14.09
CA THR A 183 -6.23 22.89 -15.57
C THR A 183 -4.98 22.26 -16.16
N GLU A 184 -3.81 22.58 -15.63
CA GLU A 184 -2.56 22.01 -16.10
C GLU A 184 -2.46 20.50 -15.82
N TYR A 185 -3.03 20.02 -14.70
CA TYR A 185 -3.11 18.59 -14.44
C TYR A 185 -4.05 17.88 -15.42
N CYS A 186 -5.20 18.44 -15.73
CA CYS A 186 -6.13 17.89 -16.74
C CYS A 186 -5.47 17.79 -18.12
N LYS A 187 -4.69 18.82 -18.52
CA LYS A 187 -3.89 18.74 -19.74
C LYS A 187 -2.85 17.62 -19.66
N LEU A 188 -2.09 17.55 -18.56
CA LEU A 188 -1.07 16.52 -18.36
C LEU A 188 -1.68 15.12 -18.49
N TYR A 189 -2.86 14.91 -17.90
CA TYR A 189 -3.57 13.64 -17.96
C TYR A 189 -4.05 13.28 -19.37
N ASP A 190 -4.61 14.23 -20.12
CA ASP A 190 -5.09 13.99 -21.48
C ASP A 190 -3.95 13.57 -22.42
N TYR A 191 -2.81 14.24 -22.34
CA TYR A 191 -1.63 13.89 -23.14
C TYR A 191 -0.97 12.58 -22.68
N PHE A 192 -0.97 12.31 -21.37
CA PHE A 192 -0.52 11.03 -20.80
C PHE A 192 -1.39 9.87 -21.32
N GLU A 193 -2.71 9.98 -21.20
CA GLU A 193 -3.67 8.97 -21.66
C GLU A 193 -3.48 8.68 -23.16
N THR A 194 -3.42 9.72 -23.96
CA THR A 194 -3.21 9.61 -25.40
C THR A 194 -1.90 8.92 -25.74
N GLY A 195 -0.80 9.29 -25.06
CA GLY A 195 0.50 8.67 -25.26
C GLY A 195 0.52 7.18 -24.92
N ILE A 196 -0.05 6.80 -23.79
CA ILE A 196 -0.15 5.40 -23.36
C ILE A 196 -0.99 4.57 -24.33
N HIS A 197 -2.19 5.05 -24.69
CA HIS A 197 -3.10 4.29 -25.56
C HIS A 197 -2.67 4.27 -27.02
N ARG A 198 -1.80 5.18 -27.45
CA ARG A 198 -1.14 5.09 -28.76
C ARG A 198 -0.20 3.88 -28.83
N ALA A 199 0.42 3.47 -27.73
CA ALA A 199 1.20 2.22 -27.66
C ALA A 199 0.27 1.00 -27.64
N SER A 200 -0.76 0.97 -26.79
CA SER A 200 -1.77 -0.07 -26.81
C SER A 200 -3.05 0.33 -26.05
N PRO A 201 -4.25 0.16 -26.66
CA PRO A 201 -5.52 0.40 -25.98
C PRO A 201 -5.83 -0.62 -24.86
N LYS A 202 -5.02 -1.67 -24.71
CA LYS A 202 -5.16 -2.67 -23.64
C LYS A 202 -4.56 -2.23 -22.32
N LEU A 203 -3.76 -1.17 -22.31
CA LEU A 203 -3.15 -0.64 -21.10
C LEU A 203 -4.20 0.10 -20.27
N ARG A 204 -4.07 0.00 -18.94
CA ARG A 204 -5.00 0.62 -17.97
C ARG A 204 -4.40 1.90 -17.40
N VAL A 205 -5.10 3.01 -17.59
CA VAL A 205 -4.68 4.34 -17.12
C VAL A 205 -5.58 4.87 -16.02
N GLY A 206 -5.03 5.63 -15.08
CA GLY A 206 -5.77 6.21 -13.97
C GLY A 206 -5.09 7.44 -13.35
N GLY A 207 -5.65 7.88 -12.25
CA GLY A 207 -5.24 9.02 -11.46
C GLY A 207 -6.41 9.52 -10.59
N PRO A 208 -6.28 10.68 -9.94
CA PRO A 208 -5.12 11.58 -9.89
C PRO A 208 -4.11 11.32 -8.75
N SER A 209 -4.25 10.26 -7.96
CA SER A 209 -3.34 9.95 -6.84
C SER A 209 -3.16 11.11 -5.87
N CYS A 210 -4.27 11.77 -5.52
CA CYS A 210 -4.27 12.92 -4.63
C CYS A 210 -3.99 12.52 -3.18
N GLY A 211 -3.16 13.32 -2.52
CA GLY A 211 -2.82 13.11 -1.12
C GLY A 211 -3.95 13.49 -0.15
N HIS A 212 -4.69 14.55 -0.43
CA HIS A 212 -5.64 15.07 0.57
C HIS A 212 -6.89 15.77 0.00
N TYR A 213 -6.77 16.60 -1.05
CA TYR A 213 -7.82 17.58 -1.40
C TYR A 213 -8.87 17.03 -2.35
N LYS A 214 -10.04 16.69 -1.81
CA LYS A 214 -11.18 16.11 -2.53
C LYS A 214 -11.74 17.04 -3.62
N VAL A 215 -11.59 18.36 -3.46
CA VAL A 215 -11.98 19.35 -4.49
C VAL A 215 -11.14 19.18 -5.76
N PHE A 216 -9.84 18.90 -5.62
CA PHE A 216 -8.98 18.64 -6.76
C PHE A 216 -9.46 17.40 -7.53
N VAL A 217 -9.72 16.30 -6.79
CA VAL A 217 -10.26 15.06 -7.36
C VAL A 217 -11.59 15.29 -8.06
N ASP A 218 -12.53 15.99 -7.40
CA ASP A 218 -13.85 16.31 -7.95
C ASP A 218 -13.74 17.01 -9.33
N LYS A 219 -12.83 17.98 -9.45
CA LYS A 219 -12.59 18.72 -10.69
C LYS A 219 -11.92 17.87 -11.78
N VAL A 220 -10.99 16.99 -11.41
CA VAL A 220 -10.39 16.06 -12.38
C VAL A 220 -11.44 15.07 -12.88
N LEU A 221 -12.29 14.50 -12.01
CA LEU A 221 -13.39 13.61 -12.44
C LEU A 221 -14.44 14.33 -13.29
N GLU A 222 -14.73 15.60 -13.01
CA GLU A 222 -15.57 16.44 -13.86
C GLU A 222 -14.96 16.59 -15.26
N HIS A 223 -13.65 16.85 -15.35
CA HIS A 223 -12.94 16.99 -16.62
C HIS A 223 -12.97 15.70 -17.43
N VAL A 224 -12.59 14.56 -16.86
CA VAL A 224 -12.54 13.30 -17.61
C VAL A 224 -13.91 12.79 -18.05
N THR A 225 -15.01 13.31 -17.48
CA THR A 225 -16.38 12.93 -17.87
C THR A 225 -17.08 13.96 -18.77
N LYS A 226 -16.84 15.24 -18.55
CA LYS A 226 -17.61 16.35 -19.18
C LYS A 226 -16.72 17.43 -19.79
N GLY A 227 -15.44 17.47 -19.43
CA GLY A 227 -14.49 18.45 -19.95
C GLY A 227 -14.13 18.16 -21.41
N THR A 228 -13.57 19.15 -22.07
CA THR A 228 -13.02 18.99 -23.40
C THR A 228 -11.59 18.48 -23.31
N ASN A 229 -11.32 17.32 -23.89
CA ASN A 229 -9.98 16.73 -23.96
C ASN A 229 -9.06 17.64 -24.79
N TYR A 230 -7.92 18.01 -24.22
CA TYR A 230 -6.98 18.97 -24.80
C TYR A 230 -6.24 18.45 -26.04
N VAL A 231 -6.18 17.12 -26.24
CA VAL A 231 -5.56 16.51 -27.44
C VAL A 231 -6.56 16.34 -28.56
N THR A 232 -7.73 15.80 -28.25
CA THR A 232 -8.71 15.37 -29.27
C THR A 232 -9.79 16.40 -29.57
N GLY A 233 -9.99 17.38 -28.68
CA GLY A 233 -11.11 18.34 -28.75
C GLY A 233 -12.48 17.73 -28.45
N LYS A 234 -12.57 16.44 -28.10
CA LYS A 234 -13.83 15.74 -27.80
C LYS A 234 -14.15 15.88 -26.30
N VAL A 235 -15.41 15.62 -25.94
CA VAL A 235 -15.83 15.58 -24.55
C VAL A 235 -15.36 14.27 -23.90
N GLY A 236 -14.74 14.41 -22.74
CA GLY A 236 -14.27 13.31 -21.90
C GLY A 236 -12.89 12.78 -22.28
N THR A 237 -12.26 12.15 -21.31
CA THR A 237 -10.97 11.44 -21.45
C THR A 237 -11.10 10.08 -20.78
N ARG A 238 -10.53 9.05 -21.37
CA ARG A 238 -10.58 7.70 -20.81
C ARG A 238 -9.87 7.66 -19.46
N ILE A 239 -10.52 6.98 -18.52
CA ILE A 239 -9.98 6.63 -17.22
C ILE A 239 -10.45 5.22 -16.88
N ASP A 240 -9.54 4.31 -16.52
CA ASP A 240 -9.85 2.90 -16.26
C ASP A 240 -9.92 2.59 -14.76
N PHE A 241 -9.35 3.46 -13.91
CA PHE A 241 -9.43 3.39 -12.45
C PHE A 241 -9.17 4.77 -11.84
N VAL A 242 -9.71 5.00 -10.65
CA VAL A 242 -9.42 6.22 -9.87
C VAL A 242 -8.47 5.87 -8.74
N SER A 243 -7.35 6.59 -8.63
CA SER A 243 -6.36 6.38 -7.57
C SER A 243 -6.34 7.51 -6.55
N MET A 244 -6.00 7.16 -5.29
CA MET A 244 -6.04 8.05 -4.14
C MET A 244 -5.11 7.60 -3.03
N HIS A 245 -4.66 8.56 -2.20
CA HIS A 245 -3.95 8.27 -0.96
C HIS A 245 -4.90 8.37 0.24
N CYS A 246 -4.75 7.45 1.18
CA CYS A 246 -5.55 7.40 2.40
C CYS A 246 -4.66 7.12 3.62
N TYR A 247 -4.48 8.10 4.49
CA TYR A 247 -3.70 7.97 5.72
C TYR A 247 -4.59 8.16 6.96
N SER A 248 -4.31 7.43 8.04
CA SER A 248 -5.19 7.47 9.21
C SER A 248 -4.82 8.50 10.27
N SER A 249 -3.74 9.25 10.07
CA SER A 249 -3.36 10.31 11.00
C SER A 249 -4.42 11.42 11.02
N ILE A 250 -5.03 11.61 12.18
CA ILE A 250 -6.04 12.64 12.42
C ILE A 250 -5.53 13.53 13.55
N PRO A 251 -5.31 14.83 13.34
CA PRO A 251 -4.97 15.76 14.40
C PRO A 251 -6.01 15.73 15.53
N GLN A 252 -5.56 15.61 16.78
CA GLN A 252 -6.41 15.61 17.98
C GLN A 252 -6.53 16.99 18.60
N ASP A 253 -5.49 17.81 18.41
CA ASP A 253 -5.41 19.16 18.97
C ASP A 253 -4.73 20.06 17.94
N VAL A 254 -5.36 21.17 17.60
CA VAL A 254 -4.81 22.16 16.67
C VAL A 254 -3.56 22.86 17.23
N ASN A 255 -3.38 22.85 18.56
CA ASN A 255 -2.23 23.43 19.24
C ASN A 255 -1.09 22.41 19.47
N ASP A 256 -1.37 21.11 19.26
CA ASP A 256 -0.39 20.03 19.29
C ASP A 256 -0.55 19.15 18.05
N PRO A 257 0.02 19.57 16.90
CA PRO A 257 -0.08 18.82 15.64
C PRO A 257 0.60 17.45 15.71
N LEU A 258 1.42 17.20 16.75
CA LEU A 258 2.04 15.90 16.98
C LEU A 258 1.10 14.91 17.66
N ARG A 259 0.00 15.38 18.22
CA ARG A 259 -1.00 14.55 18.87
C ARG A 259 -2.09 14.18 17.88
N PHE A 260 -1.87 13.13 17.13
CA PHE A 260 -2.83 12.59 16.19
C PHE A 260 -3.36 11.22 16.61
N LYS A 261 -4.62 10.98 16.31
CA LYS A 261 -5.25 9.67 16.49
C LYS A 261 -4.95 8.79 15.28
N ILE A 262 -4.60 7.53 15.56
CA ILE A 262 -4.37 6.51 14.56
C ILE A 262 -5.57 5.56 14.59
N CYS A 263 -6.35 5.49 13.51
CA CYS A 263 -7.46 4.56 13.43
C CYS A 263 -7.76 4.10 12.00
N PRO A 264 -7.99 2.78 11.78
CA PRO A 264 -8.29 2.23 10.46
C PRO A 264 -9.56 2.82 9.83
N GLU A 265 -10.55 3.13 10.64
CA GLU A 265 -11.84 3.71 10.23
C GLU A 265 -11.66 5.04 9.46
N SER A 266 -10.62 5.79 9.76
CA SER A 266 -10.29 7.03 9.03
C SER A 266 -9.97 6.75 7.55
N ILE A 267 -9.19 5.68 7.27
CA ILE A 267 -8.86 5.26 5.90
C ILE A 267 -10.15 4.84 5.17
N VAL A 268 -11.00 4.04 5.83
CA VAL A 268 -12.29 3.59 5.28
C VAL A 268 -13.20 4.77 4.96
N ASN A 269 -13.29 5.76 5.86
CA ASN A 269 -14.13 6.94 5.65
C ASN A 269 -13.61 7.81 4.49
N GLN A 270 -12.30 7.98 4.37
CA GLN A 270 -11.71 8.68 3.22
C GLN A 270 -12.03 7.94 1.91
N TYR A 271 -11.87 6.63 1.88
CA TYR A 271 -12.23 5.83 0.71
C TYR A 271 -13.71 5.99 0.33
N LYS A 272 -14.63 5.96 1.29
CA LYS A 272 -16.07 6.20 1.03
C LYS A 272 -16.33 7.57 0.42
N VAL A 273 -15.61 8.61 0.85
CA VAL A 273 -15.72 9.95 0.25
C VAL A 273 -15.29 9.93 -1.22
N TYR A 274 -14.18 9.29 -1.54
CA TYR A 274 -13.73 9.13 -2.94
C TYR A 274 -14.73 8.33 -3.78
N ARG A 275 -15.30 7.25 -3.25
CA ARG A 275 -16.37 6.49 -3.91
C ARG A 275 -17.58 7.38 -4.22
N GLY A 276 -18.00 8.21 -3.27
CA GLY A 276 -19.10 9.17 -3.49
C GLY A 276 -18.81 10.19 -4.59
N LEU A 277 -17.55 10.64 -4.74
CA LEU A 277 -17.14 11.49 -5.85
C LEU A 277 -17.19 10.74 -7.19
N MET A 278 -16.74 9.49 -7.23
CA MET A 278 -16.83 8.65 -8.42
C MET A 278 -18.30 8.47 -8.85
N GLU A 279 -19.20 8.16 -7.92
CA GLU A 279 -20.63 8.02 -8.16
C GLU A 279 -21.26 9.33 -8.69
N LYS A 280 -20.90 10.48 -8.10
CA LYS A 280 -21.34 11.82 -8.54
C LYS A 280 -21.07 12.08 -10.02
N HIS A 281 -19.94 11.57 -10.52
CA HIS A 281 -19.50 11.75 -11.89
C HIS A 281 -19.86 10.57 -12.83
N GLY A 282 -20.66 9.60 -12.37
CA GLY A 282 -21.06 8.43 -13.17
C GLY A 282 -19.93 7.39 -13.34
N LEU A 283 -18.91 7.42 -12.50
CA LEU A 283 -17.76 6.51 -12.49
C LEU A 283 -17.85 5.48 -11.35
N GLY A 284 -19.03 5.28 -10.77
CA GLY A 284 -19.27 4.41 -9.63
C GLY A 284 -18.90 2.94 -9.86
N GLU A 285 -18.91 2.46 -11.10
CA GLU A 285 -18.54 1.08 -11.44
C GLU A 285 -17.04 0.90 -11.70
N LEU A 286 -16.28 2.00 -11.84
CA LEU A 286 -14.85 1.88 -12.07
C LEU A 286 -14.11 1.39 -10.81
N PRO A 287 -13.03 0.64 -10.99
CA PRO A 287 -12.13 0.29 -9.92
C PRO A 287 -11.56 1.54 -9.22
N ALA A 288 -11.40 1.44 -7.90
CA ALA A 288 -10.68 2.43 -7.12
C ALA A 288 -9.42 1.79 -6.51
N VAL A 289 -8.30 2.50 -6.57
CA VAL A 289 -7.00 2.04 -6.09
C VAL A 289 -6.51 3.00 -5.00
N ILE A 290 -6.30 2.48 -3.80
CA ILE A 290 -5.58 3.21 -2.76
C ILE A 290 -4.10 2.96 -2.99
N ASP A 291 -3.47 3.81 -3.78
CA ASP A 291 -2.09 3.61 -4.23
C ASP A 291 -1.03 4.09 -3.24
N GLU A 292 -1.45 4.75 -2.16
CA GLU A 292 -0.70 4.89 -0.91
C GLU A 292 -1.61 4.84 0.31
N TRP A 293 -1.26 4.02 1.29
CA TRP A 293 -1.85 4.08 2.62
C TRP A 293 -0.81 3.78 3.70
N ALA A 294 -0.99 4.35 4.86
CA ALA A 294 -0.33 3.95 6.11
C ALA A 294 -1.13 4.45 7.31
N ALA A 295 -0.78 3.97 8.49
CA ALA A 295 -1.37 4.45 9.74
C ALA A 295 -1.00 5.91 10.06
N ALA A 296 0.07 6.45 9.47
CA ALA A 296 0.42 7.86 9.50
C ALA A 296 1.20 8.25 8.24
N ALA A 297 1.02 9.49 7.76
CA ALA A 297 1.59 9.96 6.50
C ALA A 297 3.10 10.24 6.58
N GLU A 298 3.59 10.71 7.72
CA GLU A 298 4.95 11.25 7.91
C GLU A 298 6.00 10.11 7.84
N GLY A 299 6.37 9.70 6.64
CA GLY A 299 7.22 8.53 6.37
C GLY A 299 8.69 8.70 6.70
N TYR A 300 9.18 9.93 6.57
CA TYR A 300 10.60 10.28 6.75
C TYR A 300 10.97 10.71 8.17
N LEU A 301 10.01 10.63 9.11
CA LEU A 301 10.20 11.00 10.51
C LEU A 301 10.07 9.76 11.38
N GLY A 302 10.93 9.67 12.40
CA GLY A 302 11.01 8.56 13.32
C GLY A 302 10.57 8.93 14.75
N ILE A 303 10.86 8.02 15.69
CA ILE A 303 10.55 8.18 17.12
C ILE A 303 11.22 9.43 17.71
N LYS A 304 12.37 9.80 17.18
CA LYS A 304 13.12 10.98 17.64
C LYS A 304 12.34 12.27 17.48
N GLU A 305 11.65 12.42 16.35
CA GLU A 305 10.80 13.58 16.05
C GLU A 305 9.40 13.40 16.66
N TYR A 306 8.85 12.19 16.59
CA TYR A 306 7.49 11.84 17.02
C TYR A 306 7.50 10.54 17.82
N PRO A 307 7.58 10.58 19.15
CA PRO A 307 7.63 9.37 19.98
C PRO A 307 6.49 8.37 19.74
N ARG A 308 5.32 8.84 19.33
CA ARG A 308 4.18 7.98 18.97
C ARG A 308 4.43 7.07 17.77
N PHE A 309 5.40 7.36 16.91
CA PHE A 309 5.76 6.49 15.78
C PHE A 309 6.33 5.14 16.22
N GLN A 310 6.55 4.94 17.52
CA GLN A 310 6.83 3.63 18.10
C GLN A 310 5.77 2.57 17.70
N PHE A 311 4.53 2.96 17.41
CA PHE A 311 3.50 2.02 16.94
C PHE A 311 3.94 1.25 15.68
N ARG A 312 4.79 1.84 14.83
CA ARG A 312 5.31 1.22 13.60
C ARG A 312 6.25 0.05 13.87
N GLU A 313 6.78 -0.02 15.08
CA GLU A 313 7.70 -1.07 15.54
C GLU A 313 6.97 -2.21 16.24
N SER A 314 5.73 -1.98 16.70
CA SER A 314 4.99 -2.87 17.59
C SER A 314 3.90 -3.69 16.87
N GLU A 315 3.35 -4.66 17.61
CA GLU A 315 2.20 -5.47 17.23
C GLU A 315 0.93 -4.66 16.93
N TYR A 316 0.84 -3.43 17.46
CA TYR A 316 -0.27 -2.51 17.19
C TYR A 316 -0.51 -2.33 15.68
N TYR A 317 0.56 -2.19 14.90
CA TYR A 317 0.43 -1.97 13.46
C TYR A 317 -0.05 -3.22 12.72
N ALA A 318 0.29 -4.41 13.23
CA ALA A 318 -0.24 -5.67 12.71
C ALA A 318 -1.76 -5.80 12.94
N ALA A 319 -2.22 -5.51 14.17
CA ALA A 319 -3.65 -5.52 14.50
C ALA A 319 -4.43 -4.43 13.73
N PHE A 320 -3.85 -3.23 13.56
CA PHE A 320 -4.38 -2.17 12.70
C PHE A 320 -4.61 -2.67 11.26
N TYR A 321 -3.62 -3.36 10.69
CA TYR A 321 -3.71 -3.85 9.32
C TYR A 321 -4.81 -4.89 9.13
N PHE A 322 -4.93 -5.87 10.05
CA PHE A 322 -5.99 -6.86 9.97
C PHE A 322 -7.38 -6.26 10.13
N LYS A 323 -7.55 -5.29 11.05
CA LYS A 323 -8.79 -4.53 11.17
C LYS A 323 -9.11 -3.74 9.90
N LEU A 324 -8.11 -3.13 9.26
CA LEU A 324 -8.30 -2.40 8.01
C LEU A 324 -8.77 -3.33 6.88
N ILE A 325 -8.16 -4.52 6.74
CA ILE A 325 -8.61 -5.53 5.76
C ILE A 325 -10.06 -5.91 6.00
N ASP A 326 -10.43 -6.22 7.24
CA ASP A 326 -11.79 -6.61 7.61
C ASP A 326 -12.81 -5.51 7.27
N LEU A 327 -12.56 -4.27 7.69
CA LEU A 327 -13.44 -3.14 7.41
C LEU A 327 -13.59 -2.84 5.92
N MET A 328 -12.52 -2.94 5.14
CA MET A 328 -12.56 -2.73 3.70
C MET A 328 -13.30 -3.87 2.97
N ALA A 329 -13.10 -5.11 3.41
CA ALA A 329 -13.78 -6.27 2.83
C ALA A 329 -15.30 -6.24 3.06
N GLN A 330 -15.78 -5.56 4.09
CA GLN A 330 -17.22 -5.39 4.38
C GLN A 330 -17.88 -4.33 3.48
N LEU A 331 -17.11 -3.53 2.74
CA LEU A 331 -17.70 -2.53 1.83
C LEU A 331 -18.41 -3.20 0.65
N PRO A 332 -19.50 -2.61 0.14
CA PRO A 332 -20.17 -3.10 -1.07
C PRO A 332 -19.20 -3.18 -2.27
N ILE A 333 -18.35 -2.18 -2.43
CA ILE A 333 -17.31 -2.13 -3.44
C ILE A 333 -15.99 -1.81 -2.73
N PRO A 334 -15.19 -2.83 -2.36
CA PRO A 334 -13.86 -2.62 -1.81
C PRO A 334 -12.90 -2.04 -2.86
N PRO A 335 -11.73 -1.50 -2.45
CA PRO A 335 -10.71 -1.09 -3.41
C PRO A 335 -10.22 -2.28 -4.24
N GLU A 336 -9.83 -2.04 -5.49
CA GLU A 336 -9.18 -3.08 -6.29
C GLU A 336 -7.80 -3.42 -5.72
N ARG A 337 -7.08 -2.41 -5.23
CA ARG A 337 -5.75 -2.53 -4.62
C ARG A 337 -5.55 -1.51 -3.50
N MET A 338 -4.81 -1.91 -2.47
CA MET A 338 -4.30 -1.02 -1.43
C MET A 338 -2.79 -1.22 -1.32
N MET A 339 -2.02 -0.17 -1.57
CA MET A 339 -0.56 -0.20 -1.52
C MET A 339 -0.08 0.38 -0.19
N ILE A 340 0.47 -0.47 0.70
CA ILE A 340 1.11 0.06 1.91
C ILE A 340 2.34 0.87 1.52
N CYS A 341 2.43 2.09 1.99
CA CYS A 341 3.54 2.97 1.67
C CYS A 341 4.73 2.72 2.59
N LEU A 342 5.85 2.30 2.02
CA LEU A 342 7.10 1.97 2.69
C LEU A 342 8.20 3.01 2.41
N SER A 343 7.85 4.26 2.25
CA SER A 343 8.83 5.33 2.11
C SER A 343 9.53 5.60 3.45
N GLY A 344 10.82 5.83 3.42
CA GLY A 344 11.66 6.05 4.61
C GLY A 344 12.65 4.93 4.89
N GLN A 345 12.73 3.92 4.03
CA GLN A 345 13.65 2.80 4.19
C GLN A 345 15.13 3.26 4.06
N ASP A 346 15.38 4.23 3.22
CA ASP A 346 16.67 4.92 3.03
C ASP A 346 17.09 5.79 4.23
N HIS A 347 16.16 6.17 5.10
CA HIS A 347 16.41 6.92 6.33
C HIS A 347 16.63 6.05 7.56
N ASN A 348 16.52 4.74 7.41
CA ASN A 348 16.54 3.75 8.48
C ASN A 348 17.98 3.47 8.93
N SER A 349 18.59 4.38 9.67
CA SER A 349 20.00 4.31 10.09
C SER A 349 20.22 3.54 11.41
N VAL A 350 19.17 3.39 12.22
CA VAL A 350 19.19 2.64 13.47
C VAL A 350 18.00 1.70 13.55
N ASP A 351 18.13 0.63 14.36
CA ASP A 351 17.01 -0.29 14.53
C ASP A 351 15.90 0.33 15.38
N PHE A 352 14.67 0.03 15.02
CA PHE A 352 13.46 0.41 15.75
C PHE A 352 13.33 1.93 15.98
N ASP A 353 13.66 2.70 14.98
CA ASP A 353 13.62 4.16 15.00
C ASP A 353 12.25 4.76 14.60
N GLY A 354 11.25 3.92 14.28
CA GLY A 354 9.89 4.35 14.00
C GLY A 354 9.65 4.81 12.56
N HIS A 355 10.57 4.59 11.64
CA HIS A 355 10.34 4.86 10.22
C HIS A 355 9.29 3.93 9.60
N ARG A 356 8.66 4.38 8.53
CA ARG A 356 7.60 3.66 7.82
C ARG A 356 8.20 2.58 6.90
N THR A 357 8.69 1.50 7.51
CA THR A 357 9.43 0.42 6.86
C THR A 357 8.94 -0.95 7.32
N PHE A 358 9.19 -1.98 6.52
CA PHE A 358 8.97 -3.37 6.93
C PHE A 358 10.10 -3.95 7.75
N PHE A 359 11.30 -3.40 7.60
CA PHE A 359 12.51 -3.93 8.21
C PHE A 359 13.24 -2.84 8.99
N THR A 360 13.96 -3.23 10.04
CA THR A 360 14.88 -2.36 10.74
C THR A 360 16.16 -2.13 9.91
N ALA A 361 17.06 -1.28 10.38
CA ALA A 361 18.35 -1.03 9.73
C ALA A 361 19.19 -2.31 9.55
N ARG A 362 19.10 -3.27 10.47
CA ARG A 362 19.76 -4.58 10.37
C ARG A 362 18.93 -5.63 9.62
N GLY A 363 17.79 -5.27 9.07
CA GLY A 363 16.95 -6.16 8.28
C GLY A 363 16.10 -7.13 9.12
N TRP A 364 15.83 -6.85 10.39
CA TRP A 364 14.83 -7.58 11.17
C TRP A 364 13.42 -7.19 10.72
N ALA A 365 12.60 -8.19 10.42
CA ALA A 365 11.22 -7.96 10.02
C ALA A 365 10.39 -7.47 11.22
N LYS A 366 9.75 -6.31 11.07
CA LYS A 366 8.82 -5.74 12.05
C LYS A 366 7.50 -6.51 12.08
N PRO A 367 6.68 -6.41 13.14
CA PRO A 367 5.37 -7.08 13.22
C PRO A 367 4.45 -6.82 12.03
N ILE A 368 4.47 -5.62 11.44
CA ILE A 368 3.71 -5.30 10.22
C ILE A 368 4.16 -6.16 9.02
N ARG A 369 5.46 -6.50 8.91
CA ARG A 369 5.94 -7.41 7.87
C ARG A 369 5.40 -8.83 8.08
N SER A 370 5.42 -9.32 9.32
CA SER A 370 4.83 -10.62 9.68
C SER A 370 3.33 -10.64 9.40
N ALA A 371 2.62 -9.55 9.69
CA ALA A 371 1.19 -9.40 9.37
C ALA A 371 0.93 -9.44 7.86
N PHE A 372 1.80 -8.83 7.07
CA PHE A 372 1.71 -8.84 5.61
C PHE A 372 1.93 -10.27 5.03
N GLN A 373 2.90 -11.01 5.56
CA GLN A 373 3.10 -12.42 5.22
C GLN A 373 1.90 -13.28 5.64
N LEU A 374 1.33 -13.01 6.81
CA LEU A 374 0.17 -13.72 7.30
C LEU A 374 -1.07 -13.45 6.43
N ALA A 375 -1.31 -12.19 6.06
CA ALA A 375 -2.40 -11.80 5.17
C ALA A 375 -2.27 -12.39 3.76
N ALA A 376 -1.05 -12.74 3.31
CA ALA A 376 -0.83 -13.43 2.04
C ALA A 376 -1.40 -14.86 2.01
N LYS A 377 -1.66 -15.45 3.18
CA LYS A 377 -2.30 -16.77 3.29
C LYS A 377 -3.82 -16.71 3.13
N LEU A 378 -4.44 -15.54 3.22
CA LEU A 378 -5.89 -15.37 3.07
C LEU A 378 -6.34 -15.72 1.64
N GLY A 379 -7.44 -16.47 1.55
CA GLY A 379 -8.10 -16.76 0.28
C GLY A 379 -8.97 -15.60 -0.23
N GLU A 380 -9.41 -15.70 -1.48
CA GLU A 380 -10.25 -14.67 -2.13
C GLU A 380 -11.75 -14.95 -1.98
N THR A 381 -12.15 -16.00 -1.27
CA THR A 381 -13.55 -16.26 -0.93
C THR A 381 -13.79 -15.99 0.55
N CYS A 382 -14.49 -14.89 0.86
CA CYS A 382 -14.88 -14.56 2.23
C CYS A 382 -16.02 -15.46 2.69
N LEU A 383 -15.88 -16.07 3.87
CA LEU A 383 -16.86 -16.96 4.47
C LEU A 383 -17.62 -16.22 5.59
N PRO A 384 -18.95 -16.30 5.64
CA PRO A 384 -19.72 -15.71 6.74
C PRO A 384 -19.42 -16.44 8.05
N LEU A 385 -19.22 -15.67 9.11
CA LEU A 385 -19.06 -16.15 10.47
C LEU A 385 -20.31 -15.83 11.29
N GLU A 386 -20.74 -16.76 12.13
CA GLU A 386 -21.78 -16.52 13.12
C GLU A 386 -21.19 -16.06 14.46
N GLY A 387 -21.91 -15.19 15.19
CA GLY A 387 -21.49 -14.66 16.48
C GLY A 387 -20.60 -13.41 16.40
N THR A 388 -20.37 -12.87 15.21
CA THR A 388 -19.55 -11.67 15.02
C THR A 388 -20.29 -10.38 15.39
N ASP A 389 -21.62 -10.33 15.32
CA ASP A 389 -22.43 -9.13 15.63
C ASP A 389 -22.37 -8.69 17.12
N ALA A 390 -21.99 -9.60 18.00
CA ALA A 390 -21.91 -9.37 19.45
C ALA A 390 -20.47 -9.24 19.96
N LEU A 391 -19.49 -9.03 19.06
CA LEU A 391 -18.09 -8.91 19.46
C LEU A 391 -17.84 -7.60 20.22
N PRO A 392 -16.98 -7.62 21.26
CA PRO A 392 -16.45 -6.38 21.85
C PRO A 392 -15.83 -5.47 20.79
N GLN A 393 -15.92 -4.16 20.97
CA GLN A 393 -15.51 -3.15 19.98
C GLN A 393 -14.08 -3.33 19.43
N ASN A 394 -13.16 -3.86 20.24
CA ASN A 394 -11.77 -4.05 19.84
C ASN A 394 -11.51 -5.41 19.18
N LEU A 395 -12.43 -6.36 19.32
CA LEU A 395 -12.33 -7.71 18.79
C LEU A 395 -12.96 -7.77 17.41
N GLY A 396 -12.23 -8.34 16.44
CA GLY A 396 -12.79 -8.67 15.14
C GLY A 396 -12.38 -10.07 14.70
N ALA A 397 -13.16 -10.58 13.76
CA ALA A 397 -12.93 -11.88 13.17
C ALA A 397 -13.48 -11.94 11.73
N PHE A 398 -12.74 -12.55 10.84
CA PHE A 398 -13.22 -12.87 9.49
C PHE A 398 -12.60 -14.19 9.02
N ALA A 399 -13.26 -14.82 8.06
CA ALA A 399 -12.78 -16.08 7.51
C ALA A 399 -12.72 -16.04 5.99
N THR A 400 -11.75 -16.77 5.42
CA THR A 400 -11.57 -16.90 3.98
C THR A 400 -11.34 -18.34 3.58
N ARG A 401 -11.50 -18.64 2.27
CA ARG A 401 -11.15 -19.91 1.66
C ARG A 401 -10.33 -19.66 0.40
N THR A 402 -9.24 -20.41 0.25
CA THR A 402 -8.42 -20.42 -0.96
C THR A 402 -9.06 -21.29 -2.06
N GLU A 403 -8.58 -21.17 -3.29
CA GLU A 403 -9.05 -21.99 -4.41
C GLU A 403 -8.85 -23.49 -4.20
N ASN A 404 -7.78 -23.89 -3.49
CA ASN A 404 -7.51 -25.30 -3.15
C ASN A 404 -8.30 -25.78 -1.93
N GLY A 405 -9.17 -24.95 -1.34
CA GLY A 405 -10.09 -25.32 -0.27
C GLY A 405 -9.57 -25.10 1.15
N ASP A 406 -8.35 -24.61 1.33
CA ASP A 406 -7.83 -24.27 2.66
C ASP A 406 -8.64 -23.13 3.27
N ILE A 407 -8.92 -23.22 4.58
CA ILE A 407 -9.71 -22.23 5.31
C ILE A 407 -8.80 -21.43 6.27
N GLN A 408 -8.94 -20.13 6.26
CA GLN A 408 -8.27 -19.23 7.18
C GLN A 408 -9.29 -18.50 8.05
N ILE A 409 -9.06 -18.48 9.36
CA ILE A 409 -9.81 -17.65 10.31
C ILE A 409 -8.84 -16.68 10.94
N ALA A 410 -9.02 -15.41 10.66
CA ALA A 410 -8.27 -14.33 11.24
C ALA A 410 -9.03 -13.74 12.43
N LEU A 411 -8.36 -13.61 13.56
CA LEU A 411 -8.85 -12.98 14.78
C LEU A 411 -7.92 -11.82 15.11
N TYR A 412 -8.45 -10.70 15.53
CA TYR A 412 -7.63 -9.57 15.99
C TYR A 412 -8.27 -8.86 17.19
N ASN A 413 -7.43 -8.37 18.09
CA ASN A 413 -7.82 -7.47 19.18
C ASN A 413 -7.07 -6.16 18.98
N HIS A 414 -7.74 -5.14 18.43
CA HIS A 414 -7.12 -3.85 18.12
C HIS A 414 -7.64 -2.76 19.05
N VAL A 415 -6.77 -2.22 19.90
CA VAL A 415 -7.10 -1.07 20.73
C VAL A 415 -7.17 0.18 19.85
N SER A 416 -8.22 0.98 20.01
CA SER A 416 -8.59 2.05 19.08
C SER A 416 -7.58 3.19 18.95
N ASP A 417 -6.69 3.37 19.94
CA ASP A 417 -5.60 4.36 19.87
C ASP A 417 -4.34 3.81 20.51
N PHE A 418 -3.21 4.07 19.88
CA PHE A 418 -1.90 3.63 20.37
C PHE A 418 -1.58 4.27 21.73
N GLY A 419 -1.13 3.44 22.67
CA GLY A 419 -0.82 3.84 24.05
C GLY A 419 -1.99 3.77 25.03
N GLN A 420 -3.19 3.42 24.58
CA GLN A 420 -4.30 3.07 25.48
C GLN A 420 -4.16 1.62 25.96
N SER A 421 -4.58 1.37 27.20
CA SER A 421 -4.71 0.02 27.72
C SER A 421 -5.91 -0.68 27.07
N GLY A 422 -5.82 -1.98 26.94
CA GLY A 422 -6.91 -2.83 26.47
C GLY A 422 -7.00 -4.11 27.29
N ASP A 423 -8.13 -4.81 27.17
CA ASP A 423 -8.35 -6.07 27.84
C ASP A 423 -7.90 -7.26 26.97
N SER A 424 -7.43 -8.31 27.62
CA SER A 424 -7.25 -9.61 26.99
C SER A 424 -8.60 -10.29 26.80
N LEU A 425 -8.91 -10.72 25.59
CA LEU A 425 -10.23 -11.21 25.21
C LEU A 425 -10.22 -12.72 24.95
N PRO A 426 -10.90 -13.54 25.77
CA PRO A 426 -11.02 -14.97 25.52
C PRO A 426 -12.01 -15.25 24.40
N VAL A 427 -11.56 -16.01 23.38
CA VAL A 427 -12.33 -16.36 22.18
C VAL A 427 -12.33 -17.87 21.98
N THR A 428 -13.51 -18.43 21.67
CA THR A 428 -13.67 -19.80 21.20
C THR A 428 -14.12 -19.78 19.74
N VAL A 429 -13.37 -20.44 18.87
CA VAL A 429 -13.74 -20.67 17.46
C VAL A 429 -14.22 -22.10 17.32
N LYS A 430 -15.43 -22.31 16.80
CA LYS A 430 -16.00 -23.62 16.49
C LYS A 430 -16.21 -23.73 14.98
N ILE A 431 -15.71 -24.82 14.40
CA ILE A 431 -15.82 -25.06 12.96
C ILE A 431 -16.40 -26.47 12.78
N ASP A 432 -17.54 -26.52 12.10
CA ASP A 432 -18.24 -27.76 11.77
C ASP A 432 -18.10 -28.10 10.28
N ASN A 433 -18.37 -29.37 9.93
CA ASN A 433 -18.37 -29.86 8.55
C ASN A 433 -17.00 -29.79 7.84
N LEU A 434 -15.91 -29.86 8.59
CA LEU A 434 -14.57 -30.02 8.05
C LEU A 434 -14.38 -31.40 7.39
N PRO A 435 -13.34 -31.60 6.53
CA PRO A 435 -12.97 -32.88 5.97
C PRO A 435 -12.74 -33.96 7.03
N ALA A 436 -12.71 -35.22 6.59
CA ALA A 436 -12.42 -36.37 7.46
C ALA A 436 -11.03 -36.28 8.10
N SER A 437 -10.10 -35.61 7.41
CA SER A 437 -8.74 -35.40 7.92
C SER A 437 -8.22 -34.04 7.45
N PHE A 438 -7.60 -33.28 8.36
CA PHE A 438 -7.03 -31.99 8.09
C PHE A 438 -5.88 -31.67 9.07
N THR A 439 -5.01 -30.73 8.70
CA THR A 439 -4.03 -30.13 9.59
C THR A 439 -4.43 -28.71 9.97
N VAL A 440 -4.02 -28.29 11.16
CA VAL A 440 -4.26 -26.93 11.70
C VAL A 440 -2.93 -26.29 12.02
N GLU A 441 -2.67 -25.16 11.38
CA GLU A 441 -1.58 -24.26 11.74
C GLU A 441 -2.16 -23.05 12.50
N ARG A 442 -1.45 -22.60 13.52
CA ARG A 442 -1.82 -21.37 14.25
C ARG A 442 -0.65 -20.41 14.26
N TYR A 443 -0.86 -19.21 13.77
CA TYR A 443 0.12 -18.13 13.73
C TYR A 443 -0.28 -17.02 14.66
N ARG A 444 0.71 -16.35 15.28
CA ARG A 444 0.43 -15.29 16.22
C ARG A 444 1.39 -14.10 16.07
N ILE A 445 0.82 -12.90 16.19
CA ILE A 445 1.55 -11.65 16.29
C ILE A 445 1.00 -10.92 17.51
N ASP A 446 1.83 -10.74 18.53
CA ASP A 446 1.48 -10.00 19.73
C ASP A 446 2.76 -9.52 20.45
N GLU A 447 2.66 -9.13 21.71
CA GLU A 447 3.82 -8.70 22.50
C GLU A 447 4.93 -9.77 22.59
N LEU A 448 4.58 -11.06 22.50
CA LEU A 448 5.52 -12.19 22.71
C LEU A 448 5.95 -12.88 21.42
N PHE A 449 5.08 -12.92 20.41
CA PHE A 449 5.27 -13.67 19.18
C PHE A 449 5.38 -12.77 17.97
N SER A 450 6.29 -13.09 17.04
CA SER A 450 6.54 -12.36 15.80
C SER A 450 6.84 -10.86 16.05
N ASN A 451 7.53 -10.55 17.16
CA ASN A 451 7.74 -9.19 17.64
C ASN A 451 9.19 -8.98 18.12
N PRO A 452 10.12 -8.66 17.21
CA PRO A 452 11.51 -8.41 17.55
C PRO A 452 11.69 -7.11 18.35
N PHE A 453 10.77 -6.15 18.26
CA PHE A 453 10.83 -4.90 19.03
C PHE A 453 10.72 -5.17 20.54
N THR A 454 9.77 -5.98 20.96
CA THR A 454 9.65 -6.36 22.38
C THR A 454 10.86 -7.15 22.85
N ALA A 455 11.37 -8.08 22.04
CA ALA A 455 12.60 -8.82 22.38
C ALA A 455 13.79 -7.87 22.57
N TRP A 456 13.98 -6.90 21.68
CA TRP A 456 15.01 -5.87 21.77
C TRP A 456 14.83 -4.97 22.99
N SER A 457 13.60 -4.51 23.25
CA SER A 457 13.28 -3.64 24.40
C SER A 457 13.56 -4.34 25.73
N ARG A 458 13.24 -5.63 25.86
CA ARG A 458 13.50 -6.44 27.07
C ARG A 458 14.99 -6.66 27.33
N LEU A 459 15.84 -6.52 26.32
CA LEU A 459 17.31 -6.54 26.46
C LEU A 459 17.89 -5.18 26.86
N GLY A 460 17.04 -4.18 27.12
CA GLY A 460 17.46 -2.81 27.46
C GLY A 460 17.76 -1.93 26.23
N SER A 461 17.18 -2.27 25.09
CA SER A 461 17.29 -1.49 23.83
C SER A 461 18.74 -1.26 23.37
N PRO A 462 19.56 -2.31 23.23
CA PRO A 462 20.97 -2.16 22.91
C PRO A 462 21.16 -1.54 21.52
N SER A 463 21.93 -0.44 21.43
CA SER A 463 22.31 0.18 20.15
C SER A 463 23.30 -0.69 19.35
N THR A 464 24.09 -1.49 20.06
CA THR A 464 25.05 -2.44 19.48
C THR A 464 24.85 -3.81 20.14
N PRO A 465 23.83 -4.57 19.72
CA PRO A 465 23.54 -5.87 20.31
C PRO A 465 24.68 -6.87 20.05
N THR A 466 25.01 -7.68 21.04
CA THR A 466 25.93 -8.80 20.94
C THR A 466 25.44 -9.87 19.97
N VAL A 467 26.27 -10.83 19.60
CA VAL A 467 25.86 -11.94 18.70
C VAL A 467 24.68 -12.71 19.30
N TRP A 468 24.69 -13.00 20.62
CA TRP A 468 23.60 -13.70 21.28
C TRP A 468 22.29 -12.89 21.29
N GLU A 469 22.36 -11.59 21.58
CA GLU A 469 21.18 -10.69 21.54
C GLU A 469 20.59 -10.58 20.13
N ARG A 470 21.46 -10.48 19.12
CA ARG A 470 21.00 -10.51 17.71
C ARG A 470 20.29 -11.80 17.35
N GLU A 471 20.81 -12.95 17.78
CA GLU A 471 20.18 -14.24 17.57
C GLU A 471 18.81 -14.30 18.24
N LEU A 472 18.69 -13.81 19.48
CA LEU A 472 17.41 -13.77 20.20
C LEU A 472 16.40 -12.88 19.50
N ILE A 473 16.79 -11.65 19.13
CA ILE A 473 15.91 -10.73 18.39
C ILE A 473 15.48 -11.34 17.04
N SER A 474 16.41 -11.96 16.31
CA SER A 474 16.14 -12.58 15.00
C SER A 474 15.12 -13.72 15.07
N ARG A 475 15.03 -14.43 16.19
CA ARG A 475 14.00 -15.48 16.39
C ARG A 475 12.59 -14.91 16.34
N HIS A 476 12.41 -13.71 16.89
CA HIS A 476 11.12 -13.01 16.90
C HIS A 476 10.87 -12.14 15.66
N ALA A 477 11.87 -12.00 14.77
CA ALA A 477 11.76 -11.28 13.51
C ALA A 477 11.27 -12.18 12.36
N ARG A 478 10.39 -13.12 12.66
CA ARG A 478 9.75 -14.05 11.70
C ARG A 478 8.33 -14.35 12.16
N LEU A 479 7.51 -14.84 11.25
CA LEU A 479 6.17 -15.28 11.59
C LEU A 479 6.24 -16.57 12.45
N GLU A 480 5.70 -16.50 13.65
CA GLU A 480 5.82 -17.57 14.66
C GLU A 480 4.50 -18.33 14.85
N LYS A 481 4.64 -19.63 15.14
CA LYS A 481 3.55 -20.50 15.58
C LYS A 481 3.66 -20.68 17.11
N PRO A 482 2.64 -20.29 17.90
CA PRO A 482 2.67 -20.41 19.36
C PRO A 482 2.60 -21.87 19.84
N ARG A 483 2.18 -22.78 18.97
CA ARG A 483 2.08 -24.21 19.23
C ARG A 483 2.34 -25.02 17.95
N PRO A 484 2.70 -26.33 18.09
CA PRO A 484 2.85 -27.24 16.96
C PRO A 484 1.56 -27.38 16.14
N ASP A 485 1.72 -27.83 14.89
CA ASP A 485 0.60 -28.15 14.03
C ASP A 485 -0.20 -29.33 14.60
N GLU A 486 -1.51 -29.27 14.47
CA GLU A 486 -2.45 -30.25 15.03
C GLU A 486 -3.14 -31.01 13.90
N LEU A 487 -3.45 -32.30 14.13
CA LEU A 487 -4.32 -33.07 13.26
C LEU A 487 -5.75 -33.03 13.79
N GLY A 488 -6.71 -32.93 12.89
CA GLY A 488 -8.12 -32.92 13.24
C GLY A 488 -8.99 -33.71 12.29
N SER A 489 -10.26 -33.92 12.67
CA SER A 489 -11.25 -34.59 11.86
C SER A 489 -12.65 -34.03 12.06
N HIS A 490 -13.36 -33.78 10.96
CA HIS A 490 -14.77 -33.35 10.88
C HIS A 490 -15.15 -32.05 11.56
N LYS A 491 -14.51 -31.65 12.68
CA LYS A 491 -14.77 -30.43 13.43
C LYS A 491 -13.53 -29.94 14.16
N LEU A 492 -13.48 -28.65 14.44
CA LEU A 492 -12.45 -28.01 15.25
C LEU A 492 -13.10 -27.13 16.32
N THR A 493 -12.56 -27.20 17.54
CA THR A 493 -12.82 -26.19 18.58
C THR A 493 -11.46 -25.63 19.01
N ALA A 494 -11.24 -24.36 18.77
CA ALA A 494 -10.00 -23.66 19.12
C ALA A 494 -10.29 -22.57 20.13
N GLU A 495 -9.56 -22.60 21.24
CA GLU A 495 -9.63 -21.56 22.27
C GLU A 495 -8.35 -20.71 22.23
N THR A 496 -8.53 -19.41 22.41
CA THR A 496 -7.42 -18.46 22.47
C THR A 496 -7.72 -17.31 23.41
N LEU A 497 -6.67 -16.70 23.94
CA LEU A 497 -6.70 -15.43 24.66
C LEU A 497 -6.00 -14.38 23.81
N LEU A 498 -6.73 -13.47 23.22
CA LEU A 498 -6.19 -12.38 22.41
C LEU A 498 -5.79 -11.21 23.33
N THR A 499 -4.51 -11.01 23.51
CA THR A 499 -3.96 -9.84 24.23
C THR A 499 -4.26 -8.55 23.46
N PRO A 500 -4.20 -7.36 24.09
CA PRO A 500 -4.31 -6.10 23.36
C PRO A 500 -3.37 -6.02 22.16
N ASN A 501 -3.85 -5.52 21.03
CA ASN A 501 -3.11 -5.36 19.78
C ASN A 501 -2.53 -6.65 19.20
N SER A 502 -3.24 -7.76 19.35
CA SER A 502 -2.81 -9.07 18.82
C SER A 502 -3.56 -9.48 17.56
N VAL A 503 -2.91 -10.32 16.79
CA VAL A 503 -3.49 -11.06 15.66
C VAL A 503 -3.22 -12.55 15.86
N GLU A 504 -4.24 -13.38 15.67
CA GLU A 504 -4.08 -14.81 15.53
C GLU A 504 -4.76 -15.29 14.25
N MET A 505 -4.09 -16.14 13.49
CA MET A 505 -4.70 -16.81 12.33
C MET A 505 -4.64 -18.31 12.49
N ILE A 506 -5.79 -18.95 12.34
CA ILE A 506 -5.95 -20.39 12.24
C ILE A 506 -6.04 -20.76 10.76
N VAL A 507 -5.15 -21.59 10.28
CA VAL A 507 -5.13 -22.10 8.90
C VAL A 507 -5.42 -23.58 8.93
N ILE A 508 -6.39 -24.01 8.14
CA ILE A 508 -6.83 -25.40 8.06
C ILE A 508 -6.56 -25.89 6.64
N HIS A 509 -5.72 -26.90 6.53
CA HIS A 509 -5.40 -27.56 5.27
C HIS A 509 -6.13 -28.89 5.18
N SER A 510 -6.95 -29.07 4.15
CA SER A 510 -7.54 -30.37 3.86
C SER A 510 -6.45 -31.37 3.47
N LEU A 511 -6.40 -32.48 4.15
CA LEU A 511 -5.59 -33.61 3.68
C LEU A 511 -6.41 -34.35 2.63
N ALA A 512 -5.81 -34.60 1.44
CA ALA A 512 -6.44 -35.43 0.45
C ALA A 512 -6.65 -36.86 1.01
N ASP A 513 -7.82 -37.44 0.77
CA ASP A 513 -8.13 -38.84 1.10
C ASP A 513 -7.28 -39.81 0.27
#